data_71483dff08c8293f672e559450a2c1be
#
_entry.id   71483dff08c8293f672e559450a2c1be
#
_cell.length_a   1.000
_cell.length_b   1.000
_cell.length_c   1.000
_cell.angle_alpha   90.00
_cell.angle_beta   90.00
_cell.angle_gamma   90.00
#
_symmetry.space_group_name_H-M   'P 1'
#
loop_
_entity.id
_entity.type
_entity.pdbx_description
1 polymer ?
#
loop_
_entity_poly.entity_id
_entity_poly.type
_entity_poly.pdbx_seq_one_letter_code
_entity_poly.pdbx_strand_id
1 'polypeptide(L)'
;MELKYLTTFKTILETGSFQKAAERLNYAQSTITLQMQLLEQELSVKLFEKIGRRMELTQAGEGLLTYIDAVLEAVRQMENYGQCGHLLAGTLRIAMPETLLSYQMHQVLSEFRKLAPDVKLSLRTPN
;
A
#
# COMPACT_ATOMS: atom_id res chain seq x y z
N MET A 1 9.09 -0.97 -11.94
CA MET A 1 7.97 -0.31 -11.21
C MET A 1 8.49 0.26 -9.92
N GLU A 2 8.13 1.49 -9.63
CA GLU A 2 8.54 2.14 -8.40
C GLU A 2 7.32 2.37 -7.50
N LEU A 3 7.54 2.33 -6.19
CA LEU A 3 6.45 2.54 -5.22
C LEU A 3 5.81 3.91 -5.37
N LYS A 4 6.58 4.92 -5.77
CA LYS A 4 6.03 6.26 -5.98
C LYS A 4 4.96 6.29 -7.08
N TYR A 5 5.03 5.37 -8.06
CA TYR A 5 4.01 5.28 -9.10
C TYR A 5 2.67 4.81 -8.50
N LEU A 6 2.73 3.91 -7.56
CA LEU A 6 1.53 3.43 -6.86
C LEU A 6 0.91 4.53 -6.01
N THR A 7 1.75 5.32 -5.34
CA THR A 7 1.29 6.48 -4.57
C THR A 7 0.65 7.51 -5.48
N THR A 8 1.26 7.76 -6.64
CA THR A 8 0.69 8.68 -7.64
C THR A 8 -0.67 8.18 -8.10
N PHE A 9 -0.80 6.90 -8.39
CA PHE A 9 -2.07 6.30 -8.79
C PHE A 9 -3.15 6.55 -7.74
N LYS A 10 -2.85 6.29 -6.48
CA LYS A 10 -3.81 6.51 -5.39
C LYS A 10 -4.17 7.99 -5.28
N THR A 11 -3.20 8.88 -5.42
CA THR A 11 -3.44 10.31 -5.33
C THR A 11 -4.36 10.78 -6.45
N ILE A 12 -4.20 10.24 -7.66
CA ILE A 12 -5.12 10.54 -8.77
C ILE A 12 -6.55 10.14 -8.41
N LEU A 13 -6.73 8.97 -7.82
CA LEU A 13 -8.06 8.50 -7.43
C LEU A 13 -8.66 9.36 -6.31
N GLU A 14 -7.85 9.76 -5.35
CA GLU A 14 -8.32 10.59 -4.23
C GLU A 14 -8.68 12.00 -4.67
N THR A 15 -7.90 12.59 -5.57
CA THR A 15 -8.13 13.95 -6.03
C THR A 15 -9.12 14.04 -7.18
N GLY A 16 -9.28 12.96 -7.93
CA GLY A 16 -10.18 12.89 -9.07
C GLY A 16 -9.61 13.42 -10.37
N SER A 17 -8.36 13.90 -10.40
CA SER A 17 -7.74 14.37 -11.65
C SER A 17 -6.22 14.28 -11.59
N PHE A 18 -5.63 14.18 -12.78
CA PHE A 18 -4.17 14.20 -12.94
C PHE A 18 -3.59 15.54 -12.50
N GLN A 19 -4.26 16.63 -12.83
CA GLN A 19 -3.81 17.97 -12.49
C GLN A 19 -3.75 18.17 -10.97
N LYS A 20 -4.82 17.79 -10.27
CA LYS A 20 -4.87 17.93 -8.82
C LYS A 20 -3.86 17.02 -8.13
N ALA A 21 -3.64 15.83 -8.67
CA ALA A 21 -2.62 14.93 -8.15
C ALA A 21 -1.22 15.55 -8.30
N ALA A 22 -0.94 16.14 -9.46
CA ALA A 22 0.32 16.81 -9.70
C ALA A 22 0.55 17.95 -8.71
N GLU A 23 -0.47 18.74 -8.45
CA GLU A 23 -0.40 19.82 -7.47
C GLU A 23 -0.10 19.29 -6.06
N ARG A 24 -0.80 18.23 -5.66
CA ARG A 24 -0.62 17.64 -4.32
C ARG A 24 0.78 17.07 -4.15
N LEU A 25 1.31 16.43 -5.18
CA LEU A 25 2.61 15.76 -5.12
C LEU A 25 3.78 16.64 -5.52
N ASN A 26 3.50 17.88 -5.93
CA ASN A 26 4.52 18.81 -6.41
C ASN A 26 5.28 18.30 -7.63
N TYR A 27 4.55 17.66 -8.55
CA TYR A 27 5.09 17.21 -9.82
C TYR A 27 4.45 18.00 -10.95
N ALA A 28 5.13 18.02 -12.10
CA ALA A 28 4.50 18.48 -13.32
C ALA A 28 3.46 17.45 -13.77
N GLN A 29 2.39 17.90 -14.41
CA GLN A 29 1.36 16.99 -14.91
C GLN A 29 1.93 15.99 -15.91
N SER A 30 2.90 16.41 -16.72
CA SER A 30 3.58 15.51 -17.65
C SER A 30 4.30 14.37 -16.94
N THR A 31 4.84 14.64 -15.75
CA THR A 31 5.47 13.61 -14.92
C THR A 31 4.45 12.59 -14.46
N ILE A 32 3.29 13.05 -14.00
CA ILE A 32 2.20 12.16 -13.56
C ILE A 32 1.76 11.27 -14.72
N THR A 33 1.57 11.88 -15.90
CA THR A 33 1.16 11.12 -17.09
C THR A 33 2.19 10.06 -17.45
N LEU A 34 3.47 10.44 -17.43
CA LEU A 34 4.55 9.49 -17.73
C LEU A 34 4.59 8.34 -16.73
N GLN A 35 4.45 8.63 -15.44
CA GLN A 35 4.46 7.60 -14.41
C GLN A 35 3.32 6.60 -14.64
N MET A 36 2.13 7.10 -14.98
CA MET A 36 1.00 6.22 -15.23
C MET A 36 1.20 5.38 -16.50
N GLN A 37 1.78 5.97 -17.54
CA GLN A 37 2.08 5.23 -18.76
C GLN A 37 3.09 4.12 -18.51
N LEU A 38 4.13 4.39 -17.71
CA LEU A 38 5.14 3.39 -17.37
C LEU A 38 4.54 2.27 -16.54
N LEU A 39 3.66 2.62 -15.60
CA LEU A 39 2.98 1.62 -14.78
C LEU A 39 2.07 0.74 -15.62
N GLU A 40 1.29 1.34 -16.52
CA GLU A 40 0.44 0.59 -17.43
C GLU A 40 1.23 -0.34 -18.32
N GLN A 41 2.36 0.13 -18.82
CA GLN A 41 3.23 -0.65 -19.69
C GLN A 41 3.84 -1.84 -18.95
N GLU A 42 4.30 -1.63 -17.74
CA GLU A 42 4.90 -2.69 -16.93
C GLU A 42 3.90 -3.77 -16.54
N LEU A 43 2.70 -3.36 -16.18
CA LEU A 43 1.65 -4.29 -15.77
C LEU A 43 0.85 -4.84 -16.95
N SER A 44 1.10 -4.32 -18.14
CA SER A 44 0.40 -4.72 -19.38
C SER A 44 -1.11 -4.57 -19.29
N VAL A 45 -1.55 -3.54 -18.57
CA VAL A 45 -2.97 -3.20 -18.43
C VAL A 45 -3.16 -1.72 -18.60
N LYS A 46 -4.35 -1.32 -18.99
CA LYS A 46 -4.72 0.08 -19.05
C LYS A 46 -5.45 0.45 -17.76
N LEU A 47 -4.92 1.42 -17.05
CA LEU A 47 -5.46 1.83 -15.74
C LEU A 47 -6.53 2.90 -15.88
N PHE A 48 -6.36 3.80 -16.84
CA PHE A 48 -7.28 4.90 -17.05
C PHE A 48 -7.72 4.95 -18.48
N GLU A 49 -8.97 5.36 -18.68
CA GLU A 49 -9.50 5.61 -20.01
C GLU A 49 -10.17 6.98 -20.04
N LYS A 50 -10.10 7.61 -21.20
CA LYS A 50 -10.70 8.92 -21.38
C LYS A 50 -12.11 8.76 -21.89
N ILE A 51 -13.08 9.17 -21.08
CA ILE A 51 -14.49 9.15 -21.45
C ILE A 51 -14.93 10.61 -21.51
N GLY A 52 -15.10 11.14 -22.73
CA GLY A 52 -15.36 12.54 -22.91
C GLY A 52 -14.20 13.40 -22.44
N ARG A 53 -14.42 14.23 -21.42
CA ARG A 53 -13.37 15.08 -20.83
C ARG A 53 -12.84 14.53 -19.52
N ARG A 54 -13.31 13.36 -19.11
CA ARG A 54 -12.92 12.76 -17.83
C ARG A 54 -11.96 11.60 -18.05
N MET A 55 -11.05 11.45 -17.13
CA MET A 55 -10.25 10.24 -17.03
C MET A 55 -10.90 9.35 -15.99
N GLU A 56 -11.31 8.16 -16.40
CA GLU A 56 -11.96 7.22 -15.50
C GLU A 56 -11.11 5.97 -15.34
N LEU A 57 -11.22 5.34 -14.18
CA LEU A 57 -10.51 4.12 -13.89
C LEU A 57 -11.13 2.98 -14.69
N THR A 58 -10.29 2.20 -15.36
CA THR A 58 -10.76 1.02 -16.09
C THR A 58 -11.12 -0.09 -15.11
N GLN A 59 -11.81 -1.12 -15.62
CA GLN A 59 -12.10 -2.29 -14.81
C GLN A 59 -10.82 -2.98 -14.35
N ALA A 60 -9.80 -3.04 -15.20
CA ALA A 60 -8.50 -3.58 -14.83
C ALA A 60 -7.85 -2.73 -13.73
N GLY A 61 -7.99 -1.40 -13.80
CA GLY A 61 -7.51 -0.50 -12.76
C GLY A 61 -8.21 -0.72 -11.44
N GLU A 62 -9.51 -0.96 -11.46
CA GLU A 62 -10.25 -1.27 -10.24
C GLU A 62 -9.78 -2.58 -9.61
N GLY A 63 -9.54 -3.59 -10.43
CA GLY A 63 -9.01 -4.86 -9.94
C GLY A 63 -7.63 -4.73 -9.34
N LEU A 64 -6.78 -3.90 -9.95
CA LEU A 64 -5.44 -3.65 -9.43
C LEU A 64 -5.44 -2.81 -8.17
N LEU A 65 -6.45 -1.99 -7.96
CA LEU A 65 -6.51 -1.12 -6.78
C LEU A 65 -6.39 -1.91 -5.48
N THR A 66 -7.02 -3.06 -5.41
CA THR A 66 -6.94 -3.93 -4.23
C THR A 66 -5.48 -4.33 -3.94
N TYR A 67 -4.73 -4.70 -4.98
CA TYR A 67 -3.33 -5.09 -4.82
C TYR A 67 -2.45 -3.88 -4.50
N ILE A 68 -2.72 -2.75 -5.13
CA ILE A 68 -1.98 -1.51 -4.87
C ILE A 68 -2.18 -1.07 -3.42
N ASP A 69 -3.41 -1.12 -2.92
CA ASP A 69 -3.69 -0.80 -1.52
C ASP A 69 -2.95 -1.73 -0.58
N ALA A 70 -2.89 -3.03 -0.91
CA ALA A 70 -2.17 -4.00 -0.10
C ALA A 70 -0.66 -3.71 -0.07
N VAL A 71 -0.09 -3.35 -1.22
CA VAL A 71 1.33 -3.01 -1.31
C VAL A 71 1.65 -1.77 -0.50
N LEU A 72 0.86 -0.71 -0.66
CA LEU A 72 1.08 0.55 0.06
C LEU A 72 0.90 0.38 1.56
N GLU A 73 -0.06 -0.43 1.98
CA GLU A 73 -0.24 -0.73 3.40
C GLU A 73 0.93 -1.53 3.95
N ALA A 74 1.44 -2.49 3.19
CA ALA A 74 2.62 -3.26 3.59
C ALA A 74 3.85 -2.35 3.74
N VAL A 75 4.03 -1.40 2.83
CA VAL A 75 5.12 -0.43 2.91
C VAL A 75 4.98 0.42 4.18
N ARG A 76 3.77 0.88 4.47
CA ARG A 76 3.50 1.67 5.66
C ARG A 76 3.85 0.88 6.93
N GLN A 77 3.49 -0.38 6.96
CA GLN A 77 3.83 -1.26 8.08
C GLN A 77 5.34 -1.46 8.21
N MET A 78 6.04 -1.59 7.09
CA MET A 78 7.49 -1.69 7.09
C MET A 78 8.14 -0.42 7.66
N GLU A 79 7.64 0.73 7.28
CA GLU A 79 8.14 2.01 7.78
C GLU A 79 7.92 2.12 9.30
N ASN A 80 6.73 1.74 9.75
CA ASN A 80 6.43 1.74 11.18
C ASN A 80 7.30 0.73 11.94
N TYR A 81 7.56 -0.41 11.36
CA TYR A 81 8.45 -1.41 11.94
C TYR A 81 9.86 -0.83 12.13
N GLY A 82 10.36 -0.14 11.10
CA GLY A 82 11.68 0.48 11.18
C GLY A 82 11.77 1.53 12.27
N GLN A 83 10.71 2.31 12.46
CA GLN A 83 10.67 3.32 13.53
C GLN A 83 10.62 2.71 14.91
N CYS A 84 10.00 1.54 15.04
CA CYS A 84 9.88 0.83 16.32
C CYS A 84 10.83 -0.35 16.40
N GLY A 85 11.85 -0.41 15.54
CA GLY A 85 12.75 -1.56 15.42
C GLY A 85 13.45 -1.92 16.70
N HIS A 86 13.83 -0.92 17.50
CA HIS A 86 14.48 -1.16 18.78
C HIS A 86 13.57 -1.86 19.78
N LEU A 87 12.26 -1.64 19.68
CA LEU A 87 11.27 -2.32 20.52
C LEU A 87 11.05 -3.76 20.06
N LEU A 88 11.29 -4.04 18.78
CA LEU A 88 11.07 -5.34 18.18
C LEU A 88 12.31 -6.23 18.24
N ALA A 89 13.46 -5.68 18.59
CA ALA A 89 14.71 -6.43 18.69
C ALA A 89 14.68 -7.48 19.79
N GLY A 90 13.85 -7.32 20.81
CA GLY A 90 13.68 -8.28 21.89
C GLY A 90 12.42 -9.08 21.76
N THR A 91 11.42 -8.74 22.53
CA THR A 91 10.12 -9.43 22.51
C THR A 91 9.04 -8.46 22.01
N LEU A 92 8.33 -8.89 20.98
CA LEU A 92 7.18 -8.13 20.50
C LEU A 92 5.96 -8.50 21.34
N ARG A 93 5.37 -7.50 21.99
CA ARG A 93 4.14 -7.69 22.76
C ARG A 93 3.02 -6.95 22.08
N ILE A 94 1.98 -7.69 21.74
CA ILE A 94 0.81 -7.13 21.10
C ILE A 94 -0.39 -7.38 21.98
N ALA A 95 -1.04 -6.31 22.43
CA ALA A 95 -2.29 -6.38 23.17
C ALA A 95 -3.42 -6.02 22.20
N MET A 96 -4.27 -6.98 21.90
CA MET A 96 -5.36 -6.82 20.97
C MET A 96 -6.62 -7.50 21.48
N PRO A 97 -7.80 -7.04 21.05
CA PRO A 97 -9.03 -7.79 21.31
C PRO A 97 -8.91 -9.21 20.75
N GLU A 98 -9.47 -10.15 21.48
CA GLU A 98 -9.37 -11.56 21.13
C GLU A 98 -9.87 -11.86 19.72
N THR A 99 -10.90 -11.15 19.28
CA THR A 99 -11.46 -11.32 17.94
C THR A 99 -10.45 -10.98 16.85
N LEU A 100 -9.61 -9.95 17.06
CA LEU A 100 -8.57 -9.58 16.10
C LEU A 100 -7.43 -10.59 16.11
N LEU A 101 -7.06 -11.10 17.28
CA LEU A 101 -6.01 -12.10 17.39
C LEU A 101 -6.38 -13.39 16.67
N SER A 102 -7.61 -13.85 16.82
CA SER A 102 -8.04 -15.10 16.23
C SER A 102 -8.31 -15.01 14.74
N TYR A 103 -8.57 -13.81 14.23
CA TYR A 103 -9.02 -13.65 12.85
C TYR A 103 -7.93 -13.12 11.90
N GLN A 104 -7.26 -12.04 12.28
CA GLN A 104 -6.29 -11.38 11.40
C GLN A 104 -4.84 -11.69 11.77
N MET A 105 -4.57 -11.84 13.05
CA MET A 105 -3.19 -12.01 13.50
C MET A 105 -2.59 -13.35 13.12
N HIS A 106 -3.41 -14.36 12.86
CA HIS A 106 -2.91 -15.66 12.44
C HIS A 106 -2.09 -15.56 11.15
N GLN A 107 -2.62 -14.82 10.18
CA GLN A 107 -1.92 -14.60 8.92
C GLN A 107 -0.70 -13.71 9.08
N VAL A 108 -0.86 -12.62 9.84
CA VAL A 108 0.23 -11.68 10.06
C VAL A 108 1.40 -12.34 10.78
N LEU A 109 1.12 -13.14 11.79
CA LEU A 109 2.16 -13.84 12.55
C LEU A 109 2.86 -14.88 11.70
N SER A 110 2.15 -15.57 10.85
CA SER A 110 2.74 -16.55 9.95
C SER A 110 3.74 -15.88 9.00
N GLU A 111 3.36 -14.76 8.43
CA GLU A 111 4.26 -13.99 7.57
C GLU A 111 5.42 -13.39 8.34
N PHE A 112 5.16 -12.88 9.53
CA PHE A 112 6.20 -12.31 10.37
C PHE A 112 7.28 -13.34 10.71
N ARG A 113 6.89 -14.55 11.04
CA ARG A 113 7.85 -15.62 11.36
C ARG A 113 8.73 -15.97 10.17
N LYS A 114 8.20 -15.87 8.96
CA LYS A 114 8.98 -16.09 7.75
C LYS A 114 10.00 -15.01 7.52
N LEU A 115 9.65 -13.77 7.86
CA LEU A 115 10.50 -12.60 7.62
C LEU A 115 11.50 -12.37 8.74
N ALA A 116 11.15 -12.70 9.97
CA ALA A 116 11.99 -12.46 11.14
C ALA A 116 11.94 -13.62 12.11
N PRO A 117 12.53 -14.78 11.75
CA PRO A 117 12.47 -15.98 12.60
C PRO A 117 13.20 -15.83 13.93
N ASP A 118 14.12 -14.87 14.02
CA ASP A 118 14.90 -14.65 15.24
C ASP A 118 14.18 -13.78 16.27
N VAL A 119 13.03 -13.22 15.92
CA VAL A 119 12.26 -12.40 16.84
C VAL A 119 11.30 -13.26 17.62
N LYS A 120 11.38 -13.13 18.95
CA LYS A 120 10.49 -13.86 19.83
C LYS A 120 9.18 -13.09 19.99
N LEU A 121 8.08 -13.77 19.70
CA LEU A 121 6.74 -13.18 19.78
C LEU A 121 6.07 -13.59 21.08
N SER A 122 5.47 -12.60 21.74
CA SER A 122 4.66 -12.82 22.93
C SER A 122 3.32 -12.13 22.74
N LEU A 123 2.26 -12.91 22.64
CA LEU A 123 0.91 -12.40 22.44
C LEU A 123 0.12 -12.54 23.73
N ARG A 124 -0.57 -11.47 24.09
CA ARG A 124 -1.45 -11.48 25.25
C ARG A 124 -2.76 -10.79 24.90
N THR A 125 -3.85 -11.45 25.27
CA THR A 125 -5.15 -10.82 25.20
C THR A 125 -5.37 -10.01 26.46
N PRO A 126 -5.88 -8.78 26.34
CA PRO A 126 -6.23 -8.01 27.54
C PRO A 126 -7.43 -8.66 28.21
N ASN A 127 -7.27 -8.95 29.47
CA ASN A 127 -8.35 -9.52 30.28
C ASN A 127 -9.07 -8.43 31.03
#